data_91b69cbb55237b91bfa2a27a3bdbf789
#
_entry.id   91b69cbb55237b91bfa2a27a3bdbf789
#
_cell.length_a   1.000
_cell.length_b   1.000
_cell.length_c   1.000
_cell.angle_alpha   90.00
_cell.angle_beta   90.00
_cell.angle_gamma   90.00
#
_symmetry.space_group_name_H-M   'P 1'
#
loop_
_entity.id
_entity.type
_entity.pdbx_description
1 polymer ?
#
loop_
_entity_poly.entity_id
_entity_poly.type
_entity_poly.pdbx_seq_one_letter_code
_entity_poly.pdbx_strand_id
1 'polypeptide(L)'
;YISEETYAKFYESFLEQSIVDGTVWAVPDLASCRAMYYNKDILEAAGCEVPTSWAELKEVCEKIKAYDANIYPWGVDMTTDEGQACFAYYIWNNGGSFVDANDNWTLNDAKNVEAIEFIVGMVKDGLTNSDPAQETRYANQDMFGAGKVAMMIGPNSIPTYIADGGYDINWGVAGIPSTTGNSIAHGVMDRFMTFDNGYSDAEMEAIKTFYDFFYEDTRYSEWVMMEGFLPATTAGGEAMAKADPNNAAWIEIVGTAKFYPQSKAEWADVKTGVIEVEQKALQGGNVQELLDALQAEIAG
;
A
#
# COMPACT_ATOMS: atom_id res chain seq x y z
N TYR A 1 18.57 -0.85 23.45
CA TYR A 1 17.85 -2.11 23.42
C TYR A 1 18.23 -3.02 22.23
N ILE A 2 18.91 -2.51 21.20
CA ILE A 2 19.31 -3.25 20.00
C ILE A 2 20.79 -3.02 19.72
N SER A 3 21.52 -4.02 19.20
CA SER A 3 22.90 -3.86 18.78
C SER A 3 23.05 -3.01 17.51
N GLU A 4 24.20 -2.35 17.34
CA GLU A 4 24.50 -1.63 16.10
C GLU A 4 24.51 -2.57 14.89
N GLU A 5 24.94 -3.82 15.08
CA GLU A 5 24.94 -4.85 14.04
C GLU A 5 23.53 -5.18 13.59
N THR A 6 22.60 -5.43 14.51
CA THR A 6 21.21 -5.72 14.18
C THR A 6 20.53 -4.50 13.58
N TYR A 7 20.78 -3.30 14.10
CA TYR A 7 20.24 -2.06 13.57
C TYR A 7 20.61 -1.83 12.09
N ALA A 8 21.83 -2.16 11.70
CA ALA A 8 22.34 -1.98 10.34
C ALA A 8 21.72 -2.97 9.31
N LYS A 9 20.97 -3.97 9.74
CA LYS A 9 20.35 -4.97 8.86
C LYS A 9 19.08 -4.46 8.15
N PHE A 10 18.40 -3.47 8.73
CA PHE A 10 17.11 -3.00 8.23
C PHE A 10 17.23 -2.14 6.98
N TYR A 11 16.18 -2.16 6.15
CA TYR A 11 16.01 -1.13 5.12
C TYR A 11 15.83 0.24 5.77
N GLU A 12 16.55 1.24 5.27
CA GLU A 12 16.50 2.60 5.79
C GLU A 12 15.08 3.19 5.78
N SER A 13 14.33 2.99 4.70
CA SER A 13 12.95 3.45 4.56
C SER A 13 12.00 2.90 5.63
N PHE A 14 12.29 1.71 6.15
CA PHE A 14 11.52 1.11 7.24
C PHE A 14 11.93 1.63 8.61
N LEU A 15 13.24 1.83 8.83
CA LEU A 15 13.74 2.43 10.07
C LEU A 15 13.25 3.85 10.26
N GLU A 16 13.25 4.67 9.21
CA GLU A 16 12.79 6.07 9.25
C GLU A 16 11.39 6.21 9.83
N GLN A 17 10.52 5.22 9.57
CA GLN A 17 9.16 5.19 10.11
C GLN A 17 9.07 5.00 11.63
N SER A 18 10.19 4.66 12.27
CA SER A 18 10.29 4.41 13.72
C SER A 18 11.11 5.48 14.43
N ILE A 19 11.52 6.53 13.72
CA ILE A 19 12.33 7.63 14.25
C ILE A 19 11.43 8.85 14.47
N VAL A 20 11.40 9.34 15.71
CA VAL A 20 10.73 10.59 16.07
C VAL A 20 11.72 11.47 16.80
N ASP A 21 11.90 12.70 16.36
CA ASP A 21 12.88 13.67 16.92
C ASP A 21 14.30 13.10 17.03
N GLY A 22 14.74 12.33 16.02
CA GLY A 22 16.06 11.70 15.97
C GLY A 22 16.23 10.49 16.91
N THR A 23 15.19 10.08 17.61
CA THR A 23 15.20 8.92 18.51
C THR A 23 14.49 7.74 17.86
N VAL A 24 15.13 6.56 17.87
CA VAL A 24 14.53 5.29 17.42
C VAL A 24 13.65 4.75 18.53
N TRP A 25 12.33 4.68 18.29
CA TRP A 25 11.33 4.22 19.26
C TRP A 25 10.92 2.77 19.07
N ALA A 26 11.16 2.21 17.90
CA ALA A 26 10.78 0.86 17.56
C ALA A 26 11.74 0.28 16.52
N VAL A 27 11.70 -1.03 16.31
CA VAL A 27 12.38 -1.69 15.19
C VAL A 27 11.37 -2.38 14.30
N PRO A 28 11.60 -2.38 12.97
CA PRO A 28 10.72 -3.06 12.03
C PRO A 28 10.62 -4.54 12.33
N ASP A 29 9.41 -5.09 12.41
CA ASP A 29 9.17 -6.52 12.61
C ASP A 29 8.96 -7.19 11.24
N LEU A 30 7.84 -6.97 10.61
CA LEU A 30 7.56 -7.41 9.25
C LEU A 30 6.89 -6.29 8.46
N ALA A 31 6.97 -6.43 7.14
CA ALA A 31 6.38 -5.48 6.25
C ALA A 31 5.29 -6.10 5.37
N SER A 32 4.35 -5.28 4.99
CA SER A 32 3.40 -5.54 3.92
C SER A 32 3.48 -4.40 2.92
N CYS A 33 3.24 -4.70 1.66
CA CYS A 33 3.25 -3.70 0.62
C CYS A 33 2.04 -3.87 -0.29
N ARG A 34 1.57 -2.78 -0.87
CA ARG A 34 0.46 -2.80 -1.84
C ARG A 34 1.01 -2.66 -3.25
N ALA A 35 0.48 -3.49 -4.15
CA ALA A 35 0.82 -3.48 -5.57
C ALA A 35 -0.43 -3.72 -6.42
N MET A 36 -0.32 -3.52 -7.72
CA MET A 36 -1.38 -3.87 -8.64
C MET A 36 -1.34 -5.37 -8.94
N TYR A 37 -2.44 -6.07 -8.68
CA TYR A 37 -2.71 -7.42 -9.17
C TYR A 37 -3.53 -7.37 -10.44
N TYR A 38 -3.29 -8.29 -11.36
CA TYR A 38 -4.02 -8.39 -12.61
C TYR A 38 -4.26 -9.84 -13.01
N ASN A 39 -5.41 -10.09 -13.63
CA ASN A 39 -5.77 -11.37 -14.22
C ASN A 39 -5.18 -11.43 -15.63
N LYS A 40 -4.20 -12.33 -15.84
CA LYS A 40 -3.50 -12.49 -17.12
C LYS A 40 -4.43 -12.91 -18.24
N ASP A 41 -5.34 -13.83 -17.96
CA ASP A 41 -6.24 -14.40 -18.98
C ASP A 41 -7.25 -13.34 -19.46
N ILE A 42 -7.73 -12.46 -18.56
CA ILE A 42 -8.63 -11.36 -18.94
C ILE A 42 -7.86 -10.31 -19.77
N LEU A 43 -6.65 -9.92 -19.38
CA LEU A 43 -5.86 -8.97 -20.14
C LEU A 43 -5.54 -9.51 -21.53
N GLU A 44 -5.08 -10.76 -21.64
CA GLU A 44 -4.79 -11.42 -22.91
C GLU A 44 -6.03 -11.48 -23.81
N ALA A 45 -7.17 -11.91 -23.26
CA ALA A 45 -8.43 -12.01 -24.00
C ALA A 45 -8.94 -10.65 -24.51
N ALA A 46 -8.72 -9.58 -23.72
CA ALA A 46 -9.04 -8.21 -24.11
C ALA A 46 -7.97 -7.57 -25.03
N GLY A 47 -6.86 -8.26 -25.32
CA GLY A 47 -5.75 -7.76 -26.14
C GLY A 47 -5.01 -6.59 -25.46
N CYS A 48 -4.82 -6.68 -24.15
CA CYS A 48 -4.22 -5.63 -23.33
C CYS A 48 -2.87 -6.07 -22.75
N GLU A 49 -1.93 -5.13 -22.68
CA GLU A 49 -0.73 -5.24 -21.88
C GLU A 49 -0.99 -4.73 -20.46
N VAL A 50 -0.07 -5.02 -19.53
CA VAL A 50 -0.16 -4.53 -18.13
C VAL A 50 0.07 -3.02 -18.11
N PRO A 51 -0.88 -2.21 -17.62
CA PRO A 51 -0.75 -0.75 -17.62
C PRO A 51 0.30 -0.27 -16.61
N THR A 52 1.10 0.71 -17.01
CA THR A 52 2.13 1.35 -16.18
C THR A 52 1.83 2.82 -15.90
N SER A 53 0.93 3.41 -16.68
CA SER A 53 0.48 4.79 -16.56
C SER A 53 -1.04 4.88 -16.38
N TRP A 54 -1.52 6.01 -15.88
CA TRP A 54 -2.97 6.26 -15.76
C TRP A 54 -3.69 6.30 -17.11
N ALA A 55 -3.01 6.80 -18.14
CA ALA A 55 -3.58 6.80 -19.47
C ALA A 55 -3.78 5.37 -20.00
N GLU A 56 -2.76 4.52 -19.84
CA GLU A 56 -2.85 3.10 -20.18
C GLU A 56 -3.88 2.39 -19.31
N LEU A 57 -3.92 2.65 -18.00
CA LEU A 57 -4.92 2.06 -17.10
C LEU A 57 -6.34 2.34 -17.59
N LYS A 58 -6.64 3.60 -17.93
CA LYS A 58 -7.97 3.96 -18.44
C LYS A 58 -8.29 3.24 -19.76
N GLU A 59 -7.32 3.24 -20.71
CA GLU A 59 -7.47 2.55 -22.00
C GLU A 59 -7.70 1.04 -21.82
N VAL A 60 -6.93 0.39 -20.95
CA VAL A 60 -7.07 -1.04 -20.62
C VAL A 60 -8.46 -1.31 -19.99
N CYS A 61 -8.90 -0.47 -19.06
CA CYS A 61 -10.22 -0.59 -18.45
C CYS A 61 -11.35 -0.47 -19.49
N GLU A 62 -11.26 0.48 -20.42
CA GLU A 62 -12.22 0.65 -21.51
C GLU A 62 -12.26 -0.59 -22.43
N LYS A 63 -11.10 -1.15 -22.77
CA LYS A 63 -11.01 -2.38 -23.58
C LYS A 63 -11.58 -3.60 -22.89
N ILE A 64 -11.29 -3.79 -21.61
CA ILE A 64 -11.86 -4.89 -20.81
C ILE A 64 -13.38 -4.75 -20.75
N LYS A 65 -13.90 -3.55 -20.50
CA LYS A 65 -15.34 -3.29 -20.46
C LYS A 65 -16.03 -3.55 -21.81
N ALA A 66 -15.35 -3.25 -22.91
CA ALA A 66 -15.82 -3.54 -24.26
C ALA A 66 -15.76 -5.05 -24.58
N TYR A 67 -14.77 -5.78 -24.06
CA TYR A 67 -14.62 -7.22 -24.20
C TYR A 67 -15.73 -7.98 -23.47
N ASP A 68 -15.94 -7.69 -22.18
CA ASP A 68 -17.02 -8.25 -21.38
C ASP A 68 -17.57 -7.23 -20.37
N ALA A 69 -18.79 -6.78 -20.60
CA ALA A 69 -19.45 -5.79 -19.74
C ALA A 69 -19.75 -6.30 -18.30
N ASN A 70 -19.64 -7.63 -18.05
CA ASN A 70 -19.86 -8.22 -16.73
C ASN A 70 -18.57 -8.25 -15.89
N ILE A 71 -17.41 -7.91 -16.46
CA ILE A 71 -16.15 -7.79 -15.75
C ILE A 71 -16.00 -6.34 -15.30
N TYR A 72 -15.66 -6.15 -14.03
CA TYR A 72 -15.20 -4.88 -13.50
C TYR A 72 -13.72 -4.72 -13.81
N PRO A 73 -13.32 -3.73 -14.63
CA PRO A 73 -11.93 -3.60 -15.04
C PRO A 73 -10.98 -3.31 -13.89
N TRP A 74 -11.41 -2.49 -12.92
CA TRP A 74 -10.59 -1.99 -11.83
C TRP A 74 -11.33 -2.03 -10.50
N GLY A 75 -10.78 -2.76 -9.52
CA GLY A 75 -11.30 -2.84 -8.15
C GLY A 75 -10.80 -1.68 -7.29
N VAL A 76 -11.74 -0.95 -6.69
CA VAL A 76 -11.49 0.23 -5.84
C VAL A 76 -12.20 0.07 -4.51
N ASP A 77 -11.56 0.50 -3.43
CA ASP A 77 -12.13 0.56 -2.08
C ASP A 77 -12.02 1.99 -1.55
N MET A 78 -13.16 2.67 -1.42
CA MET A 78 -13.32 3.99 -0.78
C MET A 78 -14.19 3.88 0.48
N THR A 79 -14.20 2.71 1.12
CA THR A 79 -14.95 2.48 2.36
C THR A 79 -14.22 3.06 3.57
N THR A 80 -14.89 3.06 4.72
CA THR A 80 -14.26 3.45 6.00
C THR A 80 -13.19 2.47 6.47
N ASP A 81 -13.04 1.33 5.82
CA ASP A 81 -12.04 0.31 6.14
C ASP A 81 -10.64 0.71 5.61
N GLU A 82 -10.50 0.89 4.30
CA GLU A 82 -9.22 1.21 3.66
C GLU A 82 -9.26 2.42 2.68
N GLY A 83 -10.29 3.27 2.70
CA GLY A 83 -10.38 4.41 1.76
C GLY A 83 -9.16 5.35 1.85
N GLN A 84 -8.57 5.57 3.04
CA GLN A 84 -7.32 6.34 3.14
C GLN A 84 -6.16 5.71 2.35
N ALA A 85 -6.17 4.40 2.13
CA ALA A 85 -5.19 3.75 1.29
C ALA A 85 -5.46 4.04 -0.20
N CYS A 86 -6.72 4.05 -0.61
CA CYS A 86 -7.13 4.49 -1.93
C CYS A 86 -6.63 5.90 -2.20
N PHE A 87 -6.91 6.86 -1.32
CA PHE A 87 -6.38 8.22 -1.41
C PHE A 87 -4.86 8.24 -1.61
N ALA A 88 -4.11 7.50 -0.78
CA ALA A 88 -2.65 7.43 -0.86
C ALA A 88 -2.15 6.86 -2.20
N TYR A 89 -2.78 5.80 -2.72
CA TYR A 89 -2.37 5.19 -3.99
C TYR A 89 -2.38 6.20 -5.13
N TYR A 90 -3.43 7.02 -5.19
CA TYR A 90 -3.58 7.96 -6.30
C TYR A 90 -2.75 9.21 -6.11
N ILE A 91 -2.72 9.82 -4.91
CA ILE A 91 -1.93 11.04 -4.71
C ILE A 91 -0.43 10.80 -4.91
N TRP A 92 0.13 9.71 -4.36
CA TRP A 92 1.56 9.43 -4.49
C TRP A 92 1.94 9.08 -5.93
N ASN A 93 1.10 8.34 -6.64
CA ASN A 93 1.35 7.98 -8.04
C ASN A 93 1.02 9.11 -9.03
N ASN A 94 0.50 10.25 -8.55
CA ASN A 94 0.39 11.51 -9.29
C ASN A 94 1.47 12.55 -8.92
N GLY A 95 2.39 12.19 -8.03
CA GLY A 95 3.43 13.10 -7.54
C GLY A 95 2.98 14.03 -6.40
N GLY A 96 1.80 13.78 -5.84
CA GLY A 96 1.30 14.46 -4.65
C GLY A 96 1.78 13.82 -3.34
N SER A 97 1.33 14.35 -2.21
CA SER A 97 1.68 13.86 -0.87
C SER A 97 0.68 14.35 0.17
N PHE A 98 0.67 13.70 1.34
CA PHE A 98 -0.04 14.19 2.52
C PHE A 98 0.65 15.43 3.12
N VAL A 99 1.98 15.45 3.08
CA VAL A 99 2.83 16.51 3.64
C VAL A 99 3.91 16.94 2.66
N ASP A 100 4.39 18.17 2.80
CA ASP A 100 5.53 18.71 2.05
C ASP A 100 6.89 18.29 2.70
N ALA A 101 7.99 18.74 2.11
CA ALA A 101 9.34 18.48 2.61
C ALA A 101 9.64 19.15 3.97
N ASN A 102 8.79 20.07 4.43
CA ASN A 102 8.88 20.72 5.74
C ASN A 102 7.87 20.12 6.74
N ASP A 103 7.28 18.99 6.39
CA ASP A 103 6.27 18.28 7.19
C ASP A 103 4.96 19.09 7.40
N ASN A 104 4.62 20.04 6.52
CA ASN A 104 3.33 20.70 6.55
C ASN A 104 2.30 19.88 5.76
N TRP A 105 1.05 19.87 6.25
CA TRP A 105 -0.05 19.25 5.51
C TRP A 105 -0.31 19.94 4.17
N THR A 106 -0.47 19.15 3.11
CA THR A 106 -0.70 19.62 1.72
C THR A 106 -1.86 18.86 1.07
N LEU A 107 -2.93 18.63 1.83
CA LEU A 107 -4.04 17.78 1.41
C LEU A 107 -4.74 18.32 0.15
N ASN A 108 -4.80 19.64 -0.01
CA ASN A 108 -5.43 20.33 -1.13
C ASN A 108 -4.46 20.70 -2.28
N ASP A 109 -3.25 20.13 -2.28
CA ASP A 109 -2.32 20.32 -3.41
C ASP A 109 -2.98 19.91 -4.73
N ALA A 110 -2.67 20.63 -5.82
CA ALA A 110 -3.26 20.39 -7.13
C ALA A 110 -3.05 18.92 -7.61
N LYS A 111 -1.94 18.29 -7.25
CA LYS A 111 -1.68 16.89 -7.60
C LYS A 111 -2.60 15.92 -6.85
N ASN A 112 -2.95 16.24 -5.62
CA ASN A 112 -3.91 15.48 -4.84
C ASN A 112 -5.33 15.64 -5.41
N VAL A 113 -5.71 16.86 -5.77
CA VAL A 113 -7.01 17.14 -6.42
C VAL A 113 -7.14 16.36 -7.73
N GLU A 114 -6.15 16.49 -8.64
CA GLU A 114 -6.11 15.74 -9.90
C GLU A 114 -6.24 14.22 -9.68
N ALA A 115 -5.59 13.70 -8.63
CA ALA A 115 -5.60 12.28 -8.31
C ALA A 115 -6.98 11.77 -7.94
N ILE A 116 -7.70 12.51 -7.09
CA ILE A 116 -9.04 12.12 -6.66
C ILE A 116 -10.07 12.36 -7.79
N GLU A 117 -9.92 13.43 -8.57
CA GLU A 117 -10.75 13.65 -9.76
C GLU A 117 -10.58 12.51 -10.78
N PHE A 118 -9.37 11.99 -10.97
CA PHE A 118 -9.10 10.87 -11.87
C PHE A 118 -9.89 9.62 -11.43
N ILE A 119 -9.73 9.16 -10.17
CA ILE A 119 -10.39 7.92 -9.74
C ILE A 119 -11.90 8.07 -9.63
N VAL A 120 -12.40 9.21 -9.20
CA VAL A 120 -13.84 9.53 -9.21
C VAL A 120 -14.37 9.54 -10.65
N GLY A 121 -13.58 10.03 -11.60
CA GLY A 121 -13.87 9.95 -13.03
C GLY A 121 -14.00 8.51 -13.53
N MET A 122 -13.06 7.63 -13.16
CA MET A 122 -13.11 6.19 -13.49
C MET A 122 -14.37 5.51 -12.97
N VAL A 123 -14.79 5.86 -11.74
CA VAL A 123 -16.07 5.35 -11.17
C VAL A 123 -17.27 5.85 -11.97
N LYS A 124 -17.33 7.14 -12.29
CA LYS A 124 -18.42 7.74 -13.08
C LYS A 124 -18.50 7.17 -14.51
N ASP A 125 -17.36 6.81 -15.09
CA ASP A 125 -17.27 6.17 -16.41
C ASP A 125 -17.66 4.67 -16.37
N GLY A 126 -17.92 4.10 -15.19
CA GLY A 126 -18.30 2.68 -15.00
C GLY A 126 -17.13 1.72 -15.23
N LEU A 127 -15.90 2.17 -15.01
CA LEU A 127 -14.66 1.42 -15.21
C LEU A 127 -14.15 0.73 -13.94
N THR A 128 -14.91 0.80 -12.85
CA THR A 128 -14.60 0.19 -11.56
C THR A 128 -15.68 -0.80 -11.10
N ASN A 129 -15.52 -1.39 -9.91
CA ASN A 129 -16.59 -2.11 -9.21
C ASN A 129 -17.80 -1.20 -8.99
N SER A 130 -18.95 -1.81 -8.68
CA SER A 130 -20.25 -1.13 -8.75
C SER A 130 -20.46 -0.05 -7.70
N ASP A 131 -19.92 -0.26 -6.49
CA ASP A 131 -20.09 0.64 -5.35
C ASP A 131 -18.82 0.73 -4.50
N PRO A 132 -17.80 1.48 -4.94
CA PRO A 132 -16.54 1.64 -4.20
C PRO A 132 -16.70 2.19 -2.78
N ALA A 133 -17.82 2.87 -2.47
CA ALA A 133 -18.11 3.39 -1.15
C ALA A 133 -18.62 2.32 -0.16
N GLN A 134 -19.01 1.13 -0.64
CA GLN A 134 -19.55 0.03 0.15
C GLN A 134 -18.80 -1.29 -0.03
N GLU A 135 -18.16 -1.49 -1.16
CA GLU A 135 -17.43 -2.71 -1.50
C GLU A 135 -16.00 -2.59 -0.99
N THR A 136 -15.70 -3.34 0.08
CA THR A 136 -14.38 -3.35 0.73
C THR A 136 -13.32 -4.00 -0.15
N ARG A 137 -12.06 -3.82 0.23
CA ARG A 137 -10.93 -4.55 -0.37
C ARG A 137 -11.16 -6.07 -0.38
N TYR A 138 -11.74 -6.64 0.66
CA TYR A 138 -12.04 -8.08 0.72
C TYR A 138 -13.08 -8.49 -0.32
N ALA A 139 -14.13 -7.68 -0.54
CA ALA A 139 -15.08 -7.91 -1.60
C ALA A 139 -14.43 -7.86 -2.99
N ASN A 140 -13.51 -6.92 -3.21
CA ASN A 140 -12.73 -6.84 -4.44
C ASN A 140 -11.79 -8.05 -4.60
N GLN A 141 -11.18 -8.57 -3.52
CA GLN A 141 -10.36 -9.78 -3.54
C GLN A 141 -11.18 -11.03 -3.94
N ASP A 142 -12.38 -11.17 -3.39
CA ASP A 142 -13.30 -12.27 -3.77
C ASP A 142 -13.70 -12.17 -5.24
N MET A 143 -14.05 -10.97 -5.71
CA MET A 143 -14.38 -10.74 -7.11
C MET A 143 -13.18 -10.98 -8.04
N PHE A 144 -11.97 -10.61 -7.62
CA PHE A 144 -10.73 -10.86 -8.37
C PHE A 144 -10.47 -12.38 -8.46
N GLY A 145 -10.52 -13.10 -7.34
CA GLY A 145 -10.38 -14.56 -7.30
C GLY A 145 -11.41 -15.28 -8.16
N ALA A 146 -12.65 -14.77 -8.20
CA ALA A 146 -13.72 -15.29 -9.04
C ALA A 146 -13.63 -14.85 -10.52
N GLY A 147 -12.61 -14.11 -10.94
CA GLY A 147 -12.45 -13.60 -12.31
C GLY A 147 -13.45 -12.53 -12.71
N LYS A 148 -14.05 -11.82 -11.74
CA LYS A 148 -15.02 -10.75 -11.96
C LYS A 148 -14.46 -9.35 -11.85
N VAL A 149 -13.30 -9.20 -11.23
CA VAL A 149 -12.47 -7.99 -11.24
C VAL A 149 -11.19 -8.33 -12.00
N ALA A 150 -10.81 -7.52 -12.98
CA ALA A 150 -9.65 -7.79 -13.83
C ALA A 150 -8.33 -7.34 -13.19
N MET A 151 -8.34 -6.19 -12.53
CA MET A 151 -7.19 -5.59 -11.87
C MET A 151 -7.61 -4.93 -10.57
N MET A 152 -6.75 -4.94 -9.55
CA MET A 152 -6.96 -4.27 -8.26
C MET A 152 -5.63 -3.97 -7.55
N ILE A 153 -5.62 -3.01 -6.64
CA ILE A 153 -4.51 -2.84 -5.72
C ILE A 153 -4.77 -3.71 -4.47
N GLY A 154 -3.76 -4.47 -4.06
CA GLY A 154 -3.89 -5.37 -2.92
C GLY A 154 -2.57 -5.66 -2.23
N PRO A 155 -2.61 -6.26 -1.03
CA PRO A 155 -1.43 -6.61 -0.24
C PRO A 155 -0.70 -7.84 -0.81
N ASN A 156 0.54 -8.03 -0.36
CA ASN A 156 1.33 -9.21 -0.69
C ASN A 156 0.73 -10.54 -0.19
N SER A 157 -0.31 -10.51 0.63
CA SER A 157 -1.06 -11.71 1.07
C SER A 157 -2.11 -12.22 0.07
N ILE A 158 -2.33 -11.54 -1.06
CA ILE A 158 -3.28 -11.98 -2.11
C ILE A 158 -3.01 -13.41 -2.61
N PRO A 159 -1.77 -13.84 -2.86
CA PRO A 159 -1.50 -15.22 -3.27
C PRO A 159 -2.02 -16.26 -2.29
N THR A 160 -1.79 -16.06 -0.99
CA THR A 160 -2.31 -16.93 0.06
C THR A 160 -3.85 -16.88 0.11
N TYR A 161 -4.43 -15.69 0.02
CA TYR A 161 -5.89 -15.51 -0.02
C TYR A 161 -6.54 -16.27 -1.20
N ILE A 162 -5.94 -16.22 -2.38
CA ILE A 162 -6.40 -16.94 -3.58
C ILE A 162 -6.31 -18.46 -3.35
N ALA A 163 -5.19 -18.94 -2.80
CA ALA A 163 -4.96 -20.35 -2.53
C ALA A 163 -5.94 -20.91 -1.49
N ASP A 164 -6.12 -20.21 -0.38
CA ASP A 164 -7.01 -20.60 0.72
C ASP A 164 -8.49 -20.57 0.30
N GLY A 165 -8.85 -19.60 -0.56
CA GLY A 165 -10.18 -19.49 -1.15
C GLY A 165 -10.47 -20.55 -2.21
N GLY A 166 -9.48 -21.33 -2.63
CA GLY A 166 -9.62 -22.33 -3.69
C GLY A 166 -9.90 -21.73 -5.07
N TYR A 167 -9.50 -20.48 -5.29
CA TYR A 167 -9.65 -19.81 -6.57
C TYR A 167 -8.60 -20.29 -7.57
N ASP A 168 -9.05 -20.65 -8.78
CA ASP A 168 -8.19 -21.03 -9.90
C ASP A 168 -8.08 -19.87 -10.88
N ILE A 169 -7.11 -18.97 -10.65
CA ILE A 169 -6.91 -17.74 -11.41
C ILE A 169 -5.44 -17.59 -11.81
N ASN A 170 -5.19 -17.25 -13.07
CA ASN A 170 -3.87 -16.92 -13.59
C ASN A 170 -3.58 -15.43 -13.37
N TRP A 171 -2.87 -15.10 -12.30
CA TRP A 171 -2.62 -13.73 -11.90
C TRP A 171 -1.16 -13.30 -12.07
N GLY A 172 -0.94 -12.01 -12.05
CA GLY A 172 0.37 -11.39 -11.96
C GLY A 172 0.34 -10.20 -11.02
N VAL A 173 1.53 -9.70 -10.67
CA VAL A 173 1.72 -8.51 -9.85
C VAL A 173 2.61 -7.52 -10.60
N ALA A 174 2.31 -6.24 -10.45
CA ALA A 174 3.08 -5.14 -11.04
C ALA A 174 3.03 -3.90 -10.14
N GLY A 175 3.87 -2.91 -10.43
CA GLY A 175 3.80 -1.60 -9.78
C GLY A 175 2.46 -0.91 -10.04
N ILE A 176 2.05 -0.04 -9.12
CA ILE A 176 0.83 0.77 -9.28
C ILE A 176 1.03 1.75 -10.44
N PRO A 177 0.11 1.85 -11.40
CA PRO A 177 0.21 2.79 -12.51
C PRO A 177 0.37 4.25 -12.04
N SER A 178 1.23 5.03 -12.68
CA SER A 178 1.54 6.38 -12.25
C SER A 178 1.56 7.38 -13.41
N THR A 179 1.43 8.68 -13.09
CA THR A 179 1.63 9.77 -14.06
C THR A 179 3.09 10.22 -14.13
N THR A 180 3.90 9.83 -13.15
CA THR A 180 5.30 10.29 -13.01
C THR A 180 6.31 9.36 -13.66
N GLY A 181 5.88 8.19 -14.13
CA GLY A 181 6.75 7.12 -14.61
C GLY A 181 7.42 6.30 -13.50
N ASN A 182 7.20 6.66 -12.23
CA ASN A 182 7.68 5.93 -11.06
C ASN A 182 6.50 5.41 -10.27
N SER A 183 6.39 4.09 -10.14
CA SER A 183 5.40 3.47 -9.27
C SER A 183 5.79 3.66 -7.82
N ILE A 184 4.84 4.12 -7.01
CA ILE A 184 4.98 4.24 -5.55
C ILE A 184 4.04 3.25 -4.90
N ALA A 185 4.58 2.34 -4.14
CA ALA A 185 3.82 1.39 -3.36
C ALA A 185 3.42 2.00 -1.99
N HIS A 186 2.33 1.49 -1.42
CA HIS A 186 1.99 1.80 -0.04
C HIS A 186 2.58 0.72 0.87
N GLY A 187 3.50 1.12 1.74
CA GLY A 187 4.10 0.26 2.76
C GLY A 187 3.29 0.26 4.05
N VAL A 188 3.17 -0.90 4.65
CA VAL A 188 2.68 -1.10 6.02
C VAL A 188 3.76 -1.87 6.77
N MET A 189 4.01 -1.50 8.01
CA MET A 189 5.08 -2.11 8.80
C MET A 189 4.63 -2.35 10.22
N ASP A 190 4.79 -3.56 10.69
CA ASP A 190 4.67 -3.91 12.09
C ASP A 190 6.00 -3.69 12.81
N ARG A 191 5.95 -3.46 14.12
CA ARG A 191 7.10 -3.01 14.88
C ARG A 191 7.18 -3.68 16.23
N PHE A 192 8.39 -4.03 16.65
CA PHE A 192 8.68 -4.29 18.04
C PHE A 192 8.98 -2.99 18.79
N MET A 193 8.36 -2.84 19.95
CA MET A 193 8.61 -1.73 20.88
C MET A 193 9.02 -2.29 22.23
N THR A 194 10.06 -1.70 22.81
CA THR A 194 10.45 -1.99 24.20
C THR A 194 10.19 -0.75 25.04
N PHE A 195 9.29 -0.88 26.01
CA PHE A 195 8.97 0.20 26.94
C PHE A 195 9.94 0.20 28.10
N ASP A 196 10.42 1.38 28.50
CA ASP A 196 11.28 1.51 29.67
C ASP A 196 10.47 1.30 30.96
N ASN A 197 10.82 0.22 31.67
CA ASN A 197 10.24 -0.12 32.98
C ASN A 197 11.27 -0.05 34.11
N GLY A 198 12.36 0.65 33.89
CA GLY A 198 13.46 0.74 34.86
C GLY A 198 14.28 -0.55 34.92
N TYR A 199 14.56 -1.15 33.80
CA TYR A 199 15.32 -2.40 33.70
C TYR A 199 16.71 -2.31 34.28
N SER A 200 17.16 -3.39 34.93
CA SER A 200 18.56 -3.59 35.31
C SER A 200 19.44 -3.85 34.08
N ASP A 201 20.75 -3.68 34.22
CA ASP A 201 21.72 -3.96 33.14
C ASP A 201 21.58 -5.40 32.60
N ALA A 202 21.29 -6.36 33.47
CA ALA A 202 21.09 -7.76 33.06
C ALA A 202 19.82 -7.96 32.23
N GLU A 203 18.72 -7.26 32.56
CA GLU A 203 17.48 -7.30 31.79
C GLU A 203 17.67 -6.59 30.44
N MET A 204 18.39 -5.48 30.41
CA MET A 204 18.75 -4.78 29.17
C MET A 204 19.57 -5.66 28.23
N GLU A 205 20.54 -6.40 28.76
CA GLU A 205 21.33 -7.33 27.97
C GLU A 205 20.51 -8.53 27.48
N ALA A 206 19.53 -8.99 28.26
CA ALA A 206 18.61 -10.03 27.83
C ALA A 206 17.69 -9.56 26.68
N ILE A 207 17.17 -8.32 26.74
CA ILE A 207 16.39 -7.70 25.67
C ILE A 207 17.20 -7.61 24.38
N LYS A 208 18.44 -7.13 24.49
CA LYS A 208 19.36 -7.03 23.36
C LYS A 208 19.65 -8.41 22.76
N THR A 209 19.92 -9.41 23.61
CA THR A 209 20.12 -10.79 23.19
C THR A 209 18.90 -11.36 22.45
N PHE A 210 17.67 -11.01 22.88
CA PHE A 210 16.44 -11.38 22.18
C PHE A 210 16.42 -10.80 20.77
N TYR A 211 16.67 -9.51 20.60
CA TYR A 211 16.68 -8.88 19.29
C TYR A 211 17.76 -9.45 18.37
N ASP A 212 19.00 -9.61 18.86
CA ASP A 212 20.09 -10.20 18.08
C ASP A 212 19.79 -11.64 17.69
N PHE A 213 19.13 -12.41 18.57
CA PHE A 213 18.64 -13.75 18.26
C PHE A 213 17.53 -13.75 17.22
N PHE A 214 16.53 -12.88 17.36
CA PHE A 214 15.37 -12.82 16.46
C PHE A 214 15.78 -12.41 15.05
N TYR A 215 16.63 -11.38 14.93
CA TYR A 215 17.11 -10.85 13.65
C TYR A 215 18.39 -11.54 13.12
N GLU A 216 18.73 -12.74 13.60
CA GLU A 216 19.73 -13.54 12.91
C GLU A 216 19.18 -13.89 11.52
N ASP A 217 20.01 -13.67 10.47
CA ASP A 217 19.55 -13.57 9.07
C ASP A 217 18.74 -14.77 8.60
N THR A 218 19.18 -16.00 8.91
CA THR A 218 18.48 -17.22 8.50
C THR A 218 17.15 -17.36 9.22
N ARG A 219 17.16 -17.21 10.55
CA ARG A 219 15.97 -17.36 11.40
C ARG A 219 14.90 -16.34 11.06
N TYR A 220 15.29 -15.08 10.96
CA TYR A 220 14.37 -14.00 10.61
C TYR A 220 13.76 -14.21 9.23
N SER A 221 14.58 -14.55 8.23
CA SER A 221 14.11 -14.80 6.86
C SER A 221 13.14 -15.97 6.77
N GLU A 222 13.45 -17.08 7.43
CA GLU A 222 12.57 -18.27 7.49
C GLU A 222 11.24 -17.94 8.17
N TRP A 223 11.27 -17.18 9.27
CA TRP A 223 10.08 -16.80 10.00
C TRP A 223 9.17 -15.87 9.17
N VAL A 224 9.71 -14.80 8.56
CA VAL A 224 8.94 -13.89 7.74
C VAL A 224 8.31 -14.57 6.53
N MET A 225 9.06 -15.47 5.87
CA MET A 225 8.52 -16.24 4.74
C MET A 225 7.42 -17.22 5.17
N MET A 226 7.53 -17.82 6.35
CA MET A 226 6.49 -18.69 6.91
C MET A 226 5.20 -17.92 7.21
N GLU A 227 5.32 -16.69 7.70
CA GLU A 227 4.19 -15.78 7.98
C GLU A 227 3.58 -15.17 6.70
N GLY A 228 4.23 -15.32 5.54
CA GLY A 228 3.76 -14.77 4.25
C GLY A 228 3.89 -13.26 4.13
N PHE A 229 4.74 -12.63 4.95
CA PHE A 229 5.02 -11.19 4.91
C PHE A 229 6.30 -10.86 4.16
N LEU A 230 6.60 -9.57 4.03
CA LEU A 230 7.81 -9.07 3.42
C LEU A 230 8.86 -8.78 4.51
N PRO A 231 10.13 -9.16 4.27
CA PRO A 231 11.18 -8.91 5.24
C PRO A 231 11.54 -7.42 5.33
N ALA A 232 11.80 -6.96 6.55
CA ALA A 232 12.26 -5.61 6.80
C ALA A 232 13.79 -5.47 6.75
N THR A 233 14.52 -6.58 6.51
CA THR A 233 15.98 -6.61 6.43
C THR A 233 16.46 -6.91 5.01
N THR A 234 17.65 -6.38 4.65
CA THR A 234 18.27 -6.60 3.34
C THR A 234 18.53 -8.08 3.09
N ALA A 235 19.12 -8.79 4.06
CA ALA A 235 19.39 -10.23 3.94
C ALA A 235 18.10 -11.06 3.79
N GLY A 236 17.04 -10.67 4.49
CA GLY A 236 15.71 -11.28 4.34
C GLY A 236 15.14 -11.11 2.94
N GLY A 237 15.28 -9.90 2.37
CA GLY A 237 14.87 -9.62 0.99
C GLY A 237 15.62 -10.49 -0.04
N GLU A 238 16.93 -10.61 0.10
CA GLU A 238 17.75 -11.48 -0.75
C GLU A 238 17.36 -12.96 -0.63
N ALA A 239 17.09 -13.44 0.60
CA ALA A 239 16.65 -14.80 0.84
C ALA A 239 15.29 -15.08 0.20
N MET A 240 14.34 -14.16 0.31
CA MET A 240 13.02 -14.24 -0.29
C MET A 240 13.09 -14.29 -1.83
N ALA A 241 13.92 -13.43 -2.46
CA ALA A 241 14.13 -13.45 -3.91
C ALA A 241 14.70 -14.77 -4.40
N LYS A 242 15.61 -15.35 -3.62
CA LYS A 242 16.25 -16.61 -3.96
C LYS A 242 15.30 -17.81 -3.80
N ALA A 243 14.37 -17.74 -2.86
CA ALA A 243 13.42 -18.82 -2.57
C ALA A 243 12.40 -18.99 -3.71
N ASP A 244 11.89 -17.89 -4.26
CA ASP A 244 10.96 -17.89 -5.39
C ASP A 244 11.23 -16.66 -6.29
N PRO A 245 11.56 -16.88 -7.59
CA PRO A 245 11.75 -15.79 -8.54
C PRO A 245 10.55 -14.84 -8.69
N ASN A 246 9.32 -15.28 -8.40
CA ASN A 246 8.14 -14.42 -8.39
C ASN A 246 8.22 -13.35 -7.28
N ASN A 247 8.99 -13.60 -6.22
CA ASN A 247 9.22 -12.64 -5.16
C ASN A 247 10.15 -11.49 -5.58
N ALA A 248 10.89 -11.61 -6.69
CA ALA A 248 11.77 -10.55 -7.17
C ALA A 248 11.00 -9.25 -7.47
N ALA A 249 9.79 -9.36 -8.03
CA ALA A 249 8.91 -8.21 -8.27
C ALA A 249 8.55 -7.49 -6.95
N TRP A 250 8.33 -8.23 -5.88
CA TRP A 250 8.01 -7.66 -4.58
C TRP A 250 9.17 -6.88 -3.95
N ILE A 251 10.40 -7.31 -4.16
CA ILE A 251 11.58 -6.61 -3.63
C ILE A 251 11.75 -5.26 -4.32
N GLU A 252 11.53 -5.20 -5.62
CA GLU A 252 11.52 -3.95 -6.37
C GLU A 252 10.38 -3.03 -5.88
N ILE A 253 9.18 -3.56 -5.72
CA ILE A 253 8.00 -2.83 -5.22
C ILE A 253 8.24 -2.27 -3.81
N VAL A 254 8.78 -3.08 -2.89
CA VAL A 254 9.13 -2.65 -1.52
C VAL A 254 10.10 -1.48 -1.52
N GLY A 255 11.07 -1.48 -2.45
CA GLY A 255 12.03 -0.38 -2.61
C GLY A 255 11.40 0.97 -2.95
N THR A 256 10.14 0.99 -3.41
CA THR A 256 9.39 2.22 -3.74
C THR A 256 8.36 2.61 -2.66
N ALA A 257 8.32 1.88 -1.54
CA ALA A 257 7.28 2.05 -0.54
C ALA A 257 7.32 3.43 0.14
N LYS A 258 6.16 4.07 0.22
CA LYS A 258 5.88 5.21 1.08
C LYS A 258 4.91 4.81 2.18
N PHE A 259 4.98 5.55 3.27
CA PHE A 259 4.16 5.31 4.47
C PHE A 259 3.34 6.55 4.79
N TYR A 260 2.26 6.36 5.54
CA TYR A 260 1.49 7.47 6.08
C TYR A 260 2.31 8.29 7.09
N PRO A 261 2.03 9.57 7.27
CA PRO A 261 2.66 10.40 8.30
C PRO A 261 2.04 10.11 9.69
N GLN A 262 2.12 8.85 10.13
CA GLN A 262 1.45 8.34 11.35
C GLN A 262 1.97 8.96 12.65
N SER A 263 3.16 9.56 12.64
CA SER A 263 3.75 10.27 13.78
C SER A 263 3.09 11.62 14.07
N LYS A 264 2.33 12.17 13.10
CA LYS A 264 1.64 13.45 13.26
C LYS A 264 0.37 13.26 14.11
N ALA A 265 0.14 14.18 15.04
CA ALA A 265 -1.00 14.11 15.96
C ALA A 265 -2.35 14.12 15.24
N GLU A 266 -2.44 14.87 14.14
CA GLU A 266 -3.66 15.04 13.33
C GLU A 266 -3.95 13.85 12.40
N TRP A 267 -3.06 12.85 12.34
CA TRP A 267 -3.22 11.74 11.38
C TRP A 267 -4.56 11.02 11.47
N ALA A 268 -5.10 10.83 12.66
CA ALA A 268 -6.39 10.17 12.85
C ALA A 268 -7.54 10.93 12.18
N ASP A 269 -7.51 12.26 12.27
CA ASP A 269 -8.51 13.15 11.67
C ASP A 269 -8.31 13.23 10.15
N VAL A 270 -7.07 13.32 9.68
CA VAL A 270 -6.73 13.25 8.25
C VAL A 270 -7.21 11.93 7.64
N LYS A 271 -6.94 10.80 8.30
CA LYS A 271 -7.40 9.47 7.83
C LYS A 271 -8.92 9.46 7.61
N THR A 272 -9.68 9.95 8.56
CA THR A 272 -11.15 10.02 8.45
C THR A 272 -11.58 11.02 7.37
N GLY A 273 -10.97 12.20 7.36
CA GLY A 273 -11.33 13.28 6.46
C GLY A 273 -11.12 12.95 4.98
N VAL A 274 -10.01 12.30 4.62
CA VAL A 274 -9.78 11.91 3.21
C VAL A 274 -10.79 10.88 2.72
N ILE A 275 -11.22 9.94 3.55
CA ILE A 275 -12.28 8.98 3.21
C ILE A 275 -13.61 9.73 2.96
N GLU A 276 -13.95 10.69 3.83
CA GLU A 276 -15.14 11.51 3.63
C GLU A 276 -15.07 12.33 2.33
N VAL A 277 -13.91 12.87 2.00
CA VAL A 277 -13.70 13.58 0.73
C VAL A 277 -14.00 12.68 -0.46
N GLU A 278 -13.42 11.47 -0.49
CA GLU A 278 -13.68 10.51 -1.57
C GLU A 278 -15.16 10.17 -1.69
N GLN A 279 -15.82 9.83 -0.58
CA GLN A 279 -17.24 9.48 -0.58
C GLN A 279 -18.16 10.64 -0.99
N LYS A 280 -17.86 11.87 -0.55
CA LYS A 280 -18.59 13.07 -0.97
C LYS A 280 -18.36 13.39 -2.45
N ALA A 281 -17.14 13.16 -2.96
CA ALA A 281 -16.81 13.36 -4.37
C ALA A 281 -17.54 12.36 -5.28
N LEU A 282 -17.72 11.11 -4.84
CA LEU A 282 -18.56 10.13 -5.54
C LEU A 282 -20.02 10.57 -5.63
N GLN A 283 -20.53 11.30 -4.64
CA GLN A 283 -21.87 11.89 -4.60
C GLN A 283 -22.00 13.20 -5.42
N GLY A 284 -20.91 13.63 -6.08
CA GLY A 284 -20.89 14.82 -6.94
C GLY A 284 -20.34 16.07 -6.28
N GLY A 285 -19.74 15.97 -5.09
CA GLY A 285 -19.01 17.06 -4.44
C GLY A 285 -17.82 17.53 -5.27
N ASN A 286 -17.47 18.81 -5.18
CA ASN A 286 -16.29 19.37 -5.81
C ASN A 286 -15.04 18.99 -5.02
N VAL A 287 -14.11 18.26 -5.64
CA VAL A 287 -12.91 17.70 -4.98
C VAL A 287 -12.04 18.80 -4.39
N GLN A 288 -11.80 19.89 -5.14
CA GLN A 288 -10.99 21.01 -4.65
C GLN A 288 -11.61 21.64 -3.39
N GLU A 289 -12.90 21.95 -3.40
CA GLU A 289 -13.60 22.55 -2.25
C GLU A 289 -13.59 21.63 -1.03
N LEU A 290 -13.74 20.33 -1.24
CA LEU A 290 -13.71 19.34 -0.17
C LEU A 290 -12.32 19.22 0.46
N LEU A 291 -11.27 19.20 -0.36
CA LEU A 291 -9.89 19.16 0.13
C LEU A 291 -9.45 20.49 0.75
N ASP A 292 -9.91 21.65 0.23
CA ASP A 292 -9.66 22.95 0.85
C ASP A 292 -10.27 23.04 2.25
N ALA A 293 -11.50 22.52 2.42
CA ALA A 293 -12.17 22.47 3.71
C ALA A 293 -11.42 21.55 4.71
N LEU A 294 -11.02 20.35 4.27
CA LEU A 294 -10.24 19.44 5.10
C LEU A 294 -8.86 20.03 5.47
N GLN A 295 -8.16 20.64 4.51
CA GLN A 295 -6.88 21.31 4.76
C GLN A 295 -7.01 22.41 5.80
N ALA A 296 -8.06 23.23 5.71
CA ALA A 296 -8.31 24.30 6.67
C ALA A 296 -8.63 23.79 8.08
N GLU A 297 -9.33 22.66 8.18
CA GLU A 297 -9.65 22.01 9.46
C GLU A 297 -8.38 21.45 10.13
N ILE A 298 -7.51 20.80 9.35
CA ILE A 298 -6.31 20.15 9.85
C ILE A 298 -5.18 21.12 10.15
N ALA A 299 -5.01 22.14 9.32
CA ALA A 299 -3.92 23.12 9.48
C ALA A 299 -4.20 24.21 10.53
N GLY A 300 -5.43 24.30 11.05
CA GLY A 300 -5.85 25.18 12.16
C GLY A 300 -5.97 26.61 11.74
#